data_7b2f8b2ae98fbd947039ef20b162ac08
#
_entry.id   7b2f8b2ae98fbd947039ef20b162ac08
#
_cell.length_a   1.000
_cell.length_b   1.000
_cell.length_c   1.000
_cell.angle_alpha   90.00
_cell.angle_beta   90.00
_cell.angle_gamma   90.00
#
_symmetry.space_group_name_H-M   'P 1'
#
loop_
_entity.id
_entity.type
_entity.pdbx_description
1 polymer ?
#
loop_
_entity_poly.entity_id
_entity_poly.type
_entity_poly.pdbx_seq_one_letter_code
_entity_poly.pdbx_strand_id
1 'polypeptide(L)'
;LFFFKPTPPYAILSGLVGSEMCIRDSSMRGRPITIAAMSADILARTLERCGVKVEILGFTTKQWKGGASREKWISDGKQQNPGRLNDLRHIVYKSADSPWRHARKALGLMLREGILKENIDGEALMWAHQRLLARPEERRILMVISDGAPVDDSTLSVNPGNYLERHLRETIQFIETRSPVELVAIGIGHDVTRYYKRAVTIVDAEQLGGTMMNQLADLFDEDDASTRPGRGVRRRKNGSRLGKT
;
A
#
# COMPACT_ATOMS: atom_id res chain seq x y z
N LEU A 1 -12.07 -12.11 20.53
CA LEU A 1 -10.94 -13.04 20.68
C LEU A 1 -10.58 -13.55 19.29
N PHE A 2 -9.56 -12.95 18.66
CA PHE A 2 -9.16 -13.37 17.33
C PHE A 2 -8.07 -14.44 17.47
N PHE A 3 -8.34 -15.65 17.01
CA PHE A 3 -7.35 -16.70 16.88
C PHE A 3 -6.69 -16.59 15.49
N PHE A 4 -5.53 -15.98 15.43
CA PHE A 4 -4.63 -16.16 14.31
C PHE A 4 -3.85 -17.46 14.51
N LYS A 5 -3.96 -18.37 13.54
CA LYS A 5 -3.16 -19.58 13.50
C LYS A 5 -1.67 -19.17 13.39
N PRO A 6 -0.73 -19.76 14.13
CA PRO A 6 0.67 -19.32 14.17
C PRO A 6 1.47 -19.90 13.00
N THR A 7 1.19 -19.42 11.81
CA THR A 7 2.17 -19.38 10.72
C THR A 7 2.39 -17.89 10.45
N PRO A 8 3.59 -17.34 10.67
CA PRO A 8 3.77 -15.90 10.66
C PRO A 8 3.55 -15.34 9.24
N PRO A 9 2.42 -14.68 8.97
CA PRO A 9 2.26 -13.94 7.74
C PRO A 9 3.20 -12.73 7.76
N TYR A 10 3.78 -12.43 6.61
CA TYR A 10 4.63 -11.26 6.45
C TYR A 10 3.85 -10.12 5.81
N ALA A 11 3.82 -8.98 6.46
CA ALA A 11 3.16 -7.79 5.93
C ALA A 11 4.19 -6.68 5.71
N ILE A 12 4.22 -6.10 4.51
CA ILE A 12 4.90 -4.84 4.20
C ILE A 12 3.85 -3.74 4.16
N LEU A 13 4.05 -2.74 5.01
CA LEU A 13 3.32 -1.49 4.96
C LEU A 13 4.15 -0.49 4.16
N SER A 14 3.72 -0.18 2.95
CA SER A 14 4.28 0.93 2.21
C SER A 14 3.33 2.12 2.30
N GLY A 15 3.79 3.21 2.90
CA GLY A 15 3.09 4.48 2.86
C GLY A 15 3.43 5.21 1.57
N LEU A 16 2.45 5.36 0.69
CA LEU A 16 2.52 6.20 -0.47
C LEU A 16 2.36 7.67 -0.03
N VAL A 17 3.47 8.39 -0.03
CA VAL A 17 3.49 9.80 0.33
C VAL A 17 3.61 10.60 -0.95
N GLY A 18 2.49 10.99 -1.51
CA GLY A 18 2.41 11.88 -2.66
C GLY A 18 2.41 13.35 -2.24
N SER A 19 3.02 14.19 -3.03
CA SER A 19 2.91 15.64 -2.87
C SER A 19 2.67 16.30 -4.22
N GLU A 20 1.52 16.89 -4.40
CA GLU A 20 1.29 17.82 -5.50
C GLU A 20 1.89 19.20 -5.19
N MET A 21 2.60 19.76 -6.18
CA MET A 21 2.92 21.17 -6.17
C MET A 21 1.94 21.94 -7.07
N CYS A 22 0.73 22.08 -6.66
CA CYS A 22 0.04 23.35 -6.82
C CYS A 22 0.28 24.16 -5.57
N ILE A 23 0.49 25.46 -5.70
CA ILE A 23 0.83 26.42 -4.66
C ILE A 23 -0.06 26.38 -3.40
N ARG A 24 -0.92 25.38 -3.24
CA ARG A 24 -1.87 25.28 -2.13
C ARG A 24 -1.93 23.98 -1.36
N ASP A 25 -1.68 22.80 -1.95
CA ASP A 25 -1.86 21.59 -1.16
C ASP A 25 -1.01 20.42 -1.66
N SER A 26 -0.05 19.96 -0.87
CA SER A 26 0.38 18.58 -1.00
C SER A 26 -0.67 17.71 -0.36
N SER A 27 -1.27 16.80 -1.10
CA SER A 27 -2.41 15.98 -0.66
C SER A 27 -2.14 15.21 0.63
N MET A 28 -0.93 14.67 0.82
CA MET A 28 -0.51 14.01 2.06
C MET A 28 0.01 14.95 3.14
N ARG A 29 0.20 16.25 2.86
CA ARG A 29 0.77 17.17 3.84
C ARG A 29 -0.21 17.48 4.96
N GLY A 30 0.26 17.49 6.21
CA GLY A 30 -0.56 17.78 7.37
C GLY A 30 -1.35 16.56 7.87
N ARG A 31 -2.69 16.62 7.83
CA ARG A 31 -3.55 15.57 8.39
C ARG A 31 -3.37 14.19 7.74
N PRO A 32 -3.30 14.02 6.41
CA PRO A 32 -3.17 12.71 5.80
C PRO A 32 -1.90 11.97 6.19
N ILE A 33 -0.73 12.61 6.20
CA ILE A 33 0.52 11.95 6.61
C ILE A 33 0.51 11.58 8.09
N THR A 34 -0.15 12.38 8.92
CA THR A 34 -0.32 12.05 10.35
C THR A 34 -1.18 10.80 10.50
N ILE A 35 -2.28 10.70 9.75
CA ILE A 35 -3.14 9.52 9.71
C ILE A 35 -2.36 8.30 9.22
N ALA A 36 -1.59 8.44 8.14
CA ALA A 36 -0.76 7.36 7.61
C ALA A 36 0.27 6.87 8.63
N ALA A 37 0.97 7.77 9.31
CA ALA A 37 1.95 7.45 10.34
C ALA A 37 1.30 6.74 11.55
N MET A 38 0.13 7.21 11.98
CA MET A 38 -0.64 6.59 13.07
C MET A 38 -1.15 5.20 12.66
N SER A 39 -1.66 5.05 11.44
CA SER A 39 -2.09 3.75 10.88
C SER A 39 -0.94 2.76 10.87
N ALA A 40 0.22 3.17 10.36
CA ALA A 40 1.43 2.35 10.33
C ALA A 40 1.90 1.94 11.74
N ASP A 41 1.83 2.87 12.71
CA ASP A 41 2.15 2.59 14.12
C ASP A 41 1.23 1.53 14.72
N ILE A 42 -0.07 1.72 14.60
CA ILE A 42 -1.08 0.81 15.16
C ILE A 42 -0.97 -0.58 14.53
N LEU A 43 -0.92 -0.64 13.19
CA LEU A 43 -0.85 -1.91 12.46
C LEU A 43 0.45 -2.66 12.78
N ALA A 44 1.61 -2.00 12.73
CA ALA A 44 2.89 -2.65 12.99
C ALA A 44 2.96 -3.21 14.42
N ARG A 45 2.49 -2.46 15.42
CA ARG A 45 2.45 -2.93 16.81
C ARG A 45 1.50 -4.10 17.02
N THR A 46 0.35 -4.07 16.37
CA THR A 46 -0.64 -5.14 16.47
C THR A 46 -0.13 -6.41 15.79
N LEU A 47 0.37 -6.28 14.57
CA LEU A 47 0.87 -7.42 13.79
C LEU A 47 2.10 -8.05 14.43
N GLU A 48 3.04 -7.27 14.95
CA GLU A 48 4.21 -7.84 15.68
C GLU A 48 3.81 -8.60 16.95
N ARG A 49 2.78 -8.15 17.67
CA ARG A 49 2.24 -8.91 18.82
C ARG A 49 1.65 -10.25 18.39
N CYS A 50 1.17 -10.36 17.17
CA CYS A 50 0.68 -11.59 16.57
C CYS A 50 1.81 -12.43 15.94
N GLY A 51 3.08 -12.05 16.12
CA GLY A 51 4.23 -12.77 15.56
C GLY A 51 4.48 -12.51 14.07
N VAL A 52 3.81 -11.51 13.48
CA VAL A 52 3.99 -11.13 12.08
C VAL A 52 5.21 -10.26 11.89
N LYS A 53 6.04 -10.56 10.91
CA LYS A 53 7.14 -9.67 10.50
C LYS A 53 6.59 -8.50 9.71
N VAL A 54 6.93 -7.28 10.11
CA VAL A 54 6.43 -6.05 9.48
C VAL A 54 7.59 -5.19 9.02
N GLU A 55 7.54 -4.75 7.77
CA GLU A 55 8.42 -3.73 7.21
C GLU A 55 7.62 -2.48 6.88
N ILE A 56 8.17 -1.29 7.18
CA ILE A 56 7.53 -0.01 6.86
C ILE A 56 8.42 0.75 5.90
N LEU A 57 7.88 0.99 4.73
CA LEU A 57 8.53 1.65 3.61
C LEU A 57 7.86 2.99 3.32
N GLY A 58 8.63 3.91 2.78
CA GLY A 58 8.11 5.15 2.22
C GLY A 58 8.82 5.48 0.94
N PHE A 59 8.19 6.30 0.12
CA PHE A 59 8.80 6.79 -1.11
C PHE A 59 8.34 8.21 -1.42
N THR A 60 9.18 8.90 -2.14
CA THR A 60 8.96 10.22 -2.69
C THR A 60 10.02 10.47 -3.78
N THR A 61 10.11 11.66 -4.34
CA THR A 61 11.21 12.06 -5.18
C THR A 61 12.29 12.82 -4.38
N LYS A 62 13.52 12.90 -4.91
CA LYS A 62 14.60 13.63 -4.27
C LYS A 62 14.42 15.13 -4.39
N GLN A 63 13.83 15.59 -5.48
CA GLN A 63 13.64 17.01 -5.79
C GLN A 63 12.23 17.28 -6.27
N TRP A 64 11.84 18.53 -6.23
CA TRP A 64 10.66 19.03 -6.92
C TRP A 64 11.01 19.28 -8.39
N LYS A 65 10.11 18.92 -9.30
CA LYS A 65 10.22 19.22 -10.73
C LYS A 65 11.51 18.72 -11.40
N GLY A 66 11.94 17.51 -11.08
CA GLY A 66 13.04 16.85 -11.74
C GLY A 66 14.20 16.47 -10.83
N GLY A 67 15.44 16.68 -11.31
CA GLY A 67 16.67 16.27 -10.64
C GLY A 67 17.70 15.87 -11.67
N ALA A 68 18.70 15.08 -11.29
CA ALA A 68 19.76 14.64 -12.19
C ALA A 68 19.23 13.91 -13.44
N SER A 69 18.14 13.16 -13.30
CA SER A 69 17.48 12.50 -14.45
C SER A 69 16.98 13.50 -15.48
N ARG A 70 16.39 14.62 -15.04
CA ARG A 70 15.93 15.68 -15.93
C ARG A 70 17.09 16.45 -16.55
N GLU A 71 18.11 16.78 -15.75
CA GLU A 71 19.32 17.47 -16.24
C GLU A 71 20.00 16.66 -17.34
N LYS A 72 20.14 15.34 -17.14
CA LYS A 72 20.66 14.44 -18.15
C LYS A 72 19.81 14.45 -19.42
N TRP A 73 18.50 14.36 -19.31
CA TRP A 73 17.61 14.41 -20.48
C TRP A 73 17.76 15.73 -21.26
N ILE A 74 17.95 16.87 -20.58
CA ILE A 74 18.18 18.15 -21.20
C ILE A 74 19.52 18.15 -21.98
N SER A 75 20.57 17.61 -21.36
CA SER A 75 21.92 17.52 -22.01
C SER A 75 21.93 16.56 -23.19
N ASP A 76 21.14 15.49 -23.15
CA ASP A 76 21.01 14.47 -24.18
C ASP A 76 20.09 14.89 -25.36
N GLY A 77 19.68 16.18 -25.41
CA GLY A 77 18.95 16.76 -26.54
C GLY A 77 17.41 16.61 -26.44
N LYS A 78 16.84 16.40 -25.26
CA LYS A 78 15.40 16.42 -24.98
C LYS A 78 14.59 15.45 -25.86
N GLN A 79 14.97 14.19 -25.87
CA GLN A 79 14.25 13.16 -26.61
C GLN A 79 12.76 13.11 -26.24
N GLN A 80 11.91 12.77 -27.21
CA GLN A 80 10.47 12.64 -26.99
C GLN A 80 10.15 11.42 -26.15
N ASN A 81 9.14 11.52 -25.27
CA ASN A 81 8.67 10.45 -24.38
C ASN A 81 9.82 9.79 -23.59
N PRO A 82 10.60 10.54 -22.83
CA PRO A 82 11.80 10.04 -22.16
C PRO A 82 11.50 9.08 -20.99
N GLY A 83 10.25 8.95 -20.60
CA GLY A 83 9.89 8.26 -19.38
C GLY A 83 10.05 9.14 -18.13
N ARG A 84 10.39 8.53 -17.00
CA ARG A 84 10.55 9.24 -15.74
C ARG A 84 11.72 10.23 -15.77
N LEU A 85 11.45 11.47 -15.36
CA LEU A 85 12.43 12.56 -15.29
C LEU A 85 12.71 13.07 -13.87
N ASN A 86 12.39 12.29 -12.85
CA ASN A 86 12.73 12.66 -11.47
C ASN A 86 13.50 11.54 -10.79
N ASP A 87 14.34 11.90 -9.82
CA ASP A 87 15.12 10.94 -9.05
C ASP A 87 14.29 10.39 -7.88
N LEU A 88 14.20 9.08 -7.76
CA LEU A 88 13.45 8.42 -6.68
C LEU A 88 14.19 8.50 -5.35
N ARG A 89 13.41 8.58 -4.28
CA ARG A 89 13.84 8.40 -2.90
C ARG A 89 12.98 7.33 -2.25
N HIS A 90 13.55 6.16 -2.07
CA HIS A 90 12.96 5.05 -1.33
C HIS A 90 13.52 5.03 0.09
N ILE A 91 12.65 4.89 1.09
CA ILE A 91 12.99 5.02 2.50
C ILE A 91 12.53 3.76 3.24
N VAL A 92 13.42 3.16 4.02
CA VAL A 92 13.05 2.09 4.95
C VAL A 92 12.94 2.69 6.35
N TYR A 93 11.72 2.93 6.80
CA TYR A 93 11.47 3.42 8.17
C TYR A 93 11.62 2.32 9.20
N LYS A 94 11.25 1.10 8.85
CA LYS A 94 11.40 -0.09 9.67
C LYS A 94 11.70 -1.29 8.79
N SER A 95 12.80 -1.96 9.04
CA SER A 95 13.07 -3.24 8.39
C SER A 95 12.30 -4.37 9.09
N ALA A 96 12.02 -5.44 8.35
CA ALA A 96 11.25 -6.59 8.82
C ALA A 96 11.84 -7.24 10.09
N ASP A 97 13.14 -7.32 10.18
CA ASP A 97 13.84 -7.98 11.28
C ASP A 97 14.15 -7.07 12.46
N SER A 98 13.90 -5.76 12.32
CA SER A 98 14.02 -4.80 13.40
C SER A 98 12.73 -4.75 14.23
N PRO A 99 12.78 -4.92 15.56
CA PRO A 99 11.60 -4.82 16.39
C PRO A 99 11.04 -3.38 16.40
N TRP A 100 9.74 -3.25 16.53
CA TRP A 100 9.01 -1.98 16.56
C TRP A 100 9.61 -0.91 17.48
N ARG A 101 10.00 -1.30 18.68
CA ARG A 101 10.58 -0.38 19.68
C ARG A 101 11.78 0.42 19.15
N HIS A 102 12.54 -0.14 18.20
CA HIS A 102 13.69 0.53 17.58
C HIS A 102 13.25 1.45 16.42
N ALA A 103 12.17 1.12 15.75
CA ALA A 103 11.68 1.86 14.58
C ALA A 103 10.83 3.09 14.92
N ARG A 104 10.32 3.19 16.15
CA ARG A 104 9.40 4.28 16.56
C ARG A 104 9.95 5.69 16.27
N LYS A 105 11.26 5.91 16.49
CA LYS A 105 11.90 7.20 16.19
C LYS A 105 11.98 7.45 14.68
N ALA A 106 12.22 6.41 13.88
CA ALA A 106 12.31 6.52 12.44
C ALA A 106 10.95 6.85 11.81
N LEU A 107 9.85 6.34 12.35
CA LEU A 107 8.49 6.71 11.92
C LEU A 107 8.18 8.18 12.16
N GLY A 108 8.71 8.78 13.22
CA GLY A 108 8.60 10.22 13.43
C GLY A 108 9.18 11.07 12.29
N LEU A 109 10.12 10.51 11.51
CA LEU A 109 10.66 11.19 10.32
C LEU A 109 9.62 11.34 9.21
N MET A 110 8.57 10.51 9.16
CA MET A 110 7.47 10.69 8.20
C MET A 110 6.80 12.05 8.33
N LEU A 111 6.76 12.58 9.55
CA LEU A 111 6.14 13.87 9.86
C LEU A 111 7.08 15.07 9.64
N ARG A 112 8.34 14.81 9.25
CA ARG A 112 9.31 15.88 9.04
C ARG A 112 8.98 16.67 7.77
N GLU A 113 8.82 17.98 7.92
CA GLU A 113 8.64 18.88 6.78
C GLU A 113 9.78 18.78 5.76
N GLY A 114 9.45 18.93 4.48
CA GLY A 114 10.40 18.92 3.37
C GLY A 114 10.86 17.55 2.89
N ILE A 115 10.43 16.44 3.53
CA ILE A 115 10.67 15.09 3.01
C ILE A 115 9.71 14.80 1.85
N LEU A 116 8.45 15.19 2.00
CA LEU A 116 7.39 14.97 1.02
C LEU A 116 7.59 15.85 -0.21
N LYS A 117 7.62 15.23 -1.37
CA LYS A 117 7.73 15.88 -2.67
C LYS A 117 6.75 15.22 -3.65
N GLU A 118 7.16 14.94 -4.86
CA GLU A 118 6.35 14.27 -5.87
C GLU A 118 6.38 12.75 -5.69
N ASN A 119 5.43 12.03 -6.32
CA ASN A 119 5.25 10.60 -6.14
C ASN A 119 5.19 9.84 -7.47
N ILE A 120 5.93 8.74 -7.54
CA ILE A 120 5.98 7.81 -8.68
C ILE A 120 5.64 6.42 -8.17
N ASP A 121 4.35 6.19 -8.02
CA ASP A 121 3.77 5.07 -7.27
C ASP A 121 4.07 3.71 -7.88
N GLY A 122 4.04 3.60 -9.21
CA GLY A 122 4.27 2.32 -9.87
C GLY A 122 5.67 1.75 -9.59
N GLU A 123 6.72 2.58 -9.69
CA GLU A 123 8.09 2.15 -9.38
C GLU A 123 8.28 1.86 -7.88
N ALA A 124 7.65 2.64 -7.02
CA ALA A 124 7.68 2.41 -5.58
C ALA A 124 7.01 1.10 -5.20
N LEU A 125 5.86 0.79 -5.80
CA LEU A 125 5.13 -0.46 -5.62
C LEU A 125 5.96 -1.67 -6.08
N MET A 126 6.63 -1.56 -7.24
CA MET A 126 7.53 -2.61 -7.73
C MET A 126 8.72 -2.81 -6.80
N TRP A 127 9.31 -1.74 -6.27
CA TRP A 127 10.40 -1.83 -5.30
C TRP A 127 9.96 -2.54 -4.01
N ALA A 128 8.82 -2.18 -3.44
CA ALA A 128 8.26 -2.82 -2.26
C ALA A 128 7.95 -4.31 -2.52
N HIS A 129 7.34 -4.61 -3.66
CA HIS A 129 7.04 -5.96 -4.11
C HIS A 129 8.31 -6.84 -4.22
N GLN A 130 9.38 -6.33 -4.83
CA GLN A 130 10.65 -7.05 -4.94
C GLN A 130 11.27 -7.35 -3.57
N ARG A 131 11.20 -6.39 -2.63
CA ARG A 131 11.66 -6.61 -1.24
C ARG A 131 10.88 -7.72 -0.57
N LEU A 132 9.56 -7.74 -0.76
CA LEU A 132 8.68 -8.73 -0.17
C LEU A 132 8.90 -10.13 -0.77
N LEU A 133 9.16 -10.22 -2.09
CA LEU A 133 9.50 -11.48 -2.76
C LEU A 133 10.81 -12.08 -2.26
N ALA A 134 11.76 -11.27 -1.83
CA ALA A 134 13.03 -11.74 -1.28
C ALA A 134 12.91 -12.33 0.14
N ARG A 135 11.71 -12.30 0.74
CA ARG A 135 11.46 -12.82 2.08
C ARG A 135 11.09 -14.31 2.06
N PRO A 136 11.50 -15.07 3.11
CA PRO A 136 11.23 -16.50 3.20
C PRO A 136 9.81 -16.83 3.65
N GLU A 137 9.05 -15.87 4.18
CA GLU A 137 7.72 -16.10 4.72
C GLU A 137 6.75 -16.57 3.64
N GLU A 138 5.89 -17.55 3.95
CA GLU A 138 4.96 -18.16 2.97
C GLU A 138 3.88 -17.17 2.52
N ARG A 139 3.21 -16.51 3.47
CA ARG A 139 2.20 -15.50 3.20
C ARG A 139 2.82 -14.11 3.17
N ARG A 140 2.64 -13.39 2.07
CA ARG A 140 3.24 -12.09 1.82
C ARG A 140 2.15 -11.10 1.44
N ILE A 141 1.98 -10.08 2.27
CA ILE A 141 0.95 -9.07 2.09
C ILE A 141 1.62 -7.71 1.90
N LEU A 142 1.36 -7.06 0.77
CA LEU A 142 1.77 -5.70 0.47
C LEU A 142 0.59 -4.76 0.71
N MET A 143 0.70 -3.96 1.76
CA MET A 143 -0.29 -2.96 2.10
C MET A 143 0.17 -1.58 1.66
N VAL A 144 -0.63 -0.93 0.83
CA VAL A 144 -0.36 0.39 0.26
C VAL A 144 -1.24 1.42 0.95
N ILE A 145 -0.64 2.47 1.49
CA ILE A 145 -1.39 3.63 2.01
C ILE A 145 -1.22 4.77 0.99
N SER A 146 -2.32 5.22 0.41
CA SER A 146 -2.33 6.21 -0.66
C SER A 146 -3.42 7.25 -0.45
N ASP A 147 -3.19 8.46 -0.91
CA ASP A 147 -4.14 9.57 -0.91
C ASP A 147 -4.63 9.96 -2.31
N GLY A 148 -4.29 9.19 -3.34
CA GLY A 148 -4.80 9.45 -4.68
C GLY A 148 -3.93 8.97 -5.84
N ALA A 149 -3.77 9.81 -6.85
CA ALA A 149 -3.08 9.50 -8.09
C ALA A 149 -1.58 9.81 -8.03
N PRO A 150 -0.75 9.11 -8.83
CA PRO A 150 0.67 9.44 -8.96
C PRO A 150 0.87 10.78 -9.68
N VAL A 151 1.74 11.63 -9.14
CA VAL A 151 2.02 12.96 -9.70
C VAL A 151 3.52 13.24 -9.67
N ASP A 152 4.08 13.53 -10.84
CA ASP A 152 5.42 14.10 -11.04
C ASP A 152 5.40 15.05 -12.23
N ASP A 153 5.46 16.35 -11.94
CA ASP A 153 5.33 17.41 -12.95
C ASP A 153 6.36 17.28 -14.07
N SER A 154 7.59 16.92 -13.71
CA SER A 154 8.68 16.79 -14.69
C SER A 154 8.43 15.67 -15.69
N THR A 155 7.92 14.55 -15.22
CA THR A 155 7.57 13.39 -16.04
C THR A 155 6.31 13.66 -16.87
N LEU A 156 5.27 14.22 -16.26
CA LEU A 156 3.98 14.47 -16.93
C LEU A 156 4.06 15.57 -17.96
N SER A 157 4.99 16.55 -17.82
CA SER A 157 5.14 17.65 -18.79
C SER A 157 5.67 17.22 -20.16
N VAL A 158 6.29 16.04 -20.27
CA VAL A 158 6.99 15.59 -21.49
C VAL A 158 6.58 14.18 -21.94
N ASN A 159 5.69 13.55 -21.21
CA ASN A 159 5.10 12.25 -21.53
C ASN A 159 3.58 12.41 -21.67
N PRO A 160 2.85 11.39 -22.17
CA PRO A 160 1.39 11.39 -22.14
C PRO A 160 0.87 11.63 -20.73
N GLY A 161 -0.19 12.44 -20.57
CA GLY A 161 -0.70 12.86 -19.27
C GLY A 161 -1.14 11.70 -18.33
N ASN A 162 -1.42 10.53 -18.89
CA ASN A 162 -1.76 9.33 -18.14
C ASN A 162 -0.56 8.37 -17.93
N TYR A 163 0.67 8.80 -18.22
CA TYR A 163 1.87 7.94 -18.19
C TYR A 163 2.05 7.25 -16.84
N LEU A 164 2.06 8.02 -15.76
CA LEU A 164 2.27 7.49 -14.41
C LEU A 164 1.08 6.64 -13.94
N GLU A 165 -0.14 7.07 -14.23
CA GLU A 165 -1.35 6.32 -13.86
C GLU A 165 -1.42 4.98 -14.59
N ARG A 166 -1.10 4.97 -15.89
CA ARG A 166 -1.05 3.73 -16.67
C ARG A 166 -0.03 2.75 -16.09
N HIS A 167 1.18 3.24 -15.80
CA HIS A 167 2.23 2.41 -15.20
C HIS A 167 1.81 1.85 -13.83
N LEU A 168 1.16 2.66 -12.99
CA LEU A 168 0.62 2.20 -11.72
C LEU A 168 -0.40 1.07 -11.92
N ARG A 169 -1.37 1.24 -12.84
CA ARG A 169 -2.39 0.23 -13.13
C ARG A 169 -1.78 -1.07 -13.66
N GLU A 170 -0.81 -0.99 -14.57
CA GLU A 170 -0.09 -2.14 -15.09
C GLU A 170 0.67 -2.88 -13.98
N THR A 171 1.30 -2.15 -13.07
CA THR A 171 2.00 -2.71 -11.90
C THR A 171 1.04 -3.40 -10.93
N ILE A 172 -0.08 -2.76 -10.59
CA ILE A 172 -1.11 -3.36 -9.73
C ILE A 172 -1.64 -4.64 -10.38
N GLN A 173 -2.03 -4.59 -11.65
CA GLN A 173 -2.53 -5.75 -12.38
C GLN A 173 -1.50 -6.90 -12.39
N PHE A 174 -0.22 -6.60 -12.60
CA PHE A 174 0.85 -7.59 -12.54
C PHE A 174 0.92 -8.26 -11.17
N ILE A 175 0.92 -7.48 -10.09
CA ILE A 175 1.01 -8.03 -8.73
C ILE A 175 -0.23 -8.86 -8.40
N GLU A 176 -1.42 -8.36 -8.68
CA GLU A 176 -2.69 -9.03 -8.36
C GLU A 176 -2.93 -10.32 -9.17
N THR A 177 -2.34 -10.44 -10.38
CA THR A 177 -2.64 -11.57 -11.28
C THR A 177 -1.50 -12.56 -11.46
N ARG A 178 -0.24 -12.13 -11.23
CA ARG A 178 0.96 -12.93 -11.54
C ARG A 178 1.93 -13.11 -10.38
N SER A 179 1.62 -12.54 -9.23
CA SER A 179 2.48 -12.63 -8.04
C SER A 179 1.82 -13.43 -6.93
N PRO A 180 2.60 -14.12 -6.09
CA PRO A 180 2.10 -14.73 -4.86
C PRO A 180 1.89 -13.71 -3.72
N VAL A 181 2.05 -12.41 -3.99
CA VAL A 181 1.90 -11.33 -3.02
C VAL A 181 0.46 -10.85 -3.03
N GLU A 182 -0.18 -10.86 -1.87
CA GLU A 182 -1.49 -10.27 -1.69
C GLU A 182 -1.37 -8.75 -1.60
N LEU A 183 -2.15 -8.04 -2.43
CA LEU A 183 -2.13 -6.58 -2.49
C LEU A 183 -3.38 -6.00 -1.85
N VAL A 184 -3.20 -5.12 -0.87
CA VAL A 184 -4.27 -4.41 -0.16
C VAL A 184 -3.96 -2.93 -0.14
N ALA A 185 -4.97 -2.08 -0.32
CA ALA A 185 -4.80 -0.63 -0.28
C ALA A 185 -5.63 0.03 0.81
N ILE A 186 -5.09 1.08 1.38
CA ILE A 186 -5.77 1.99 2.31
C ILE A 186 -5.76 3.38 1.69
N GLY A 187 -6.94 3.88 1.31
CA GLY A 187 -7.12 5.25 0.84
C GLY A 187 -7.33 6.19 2.02
N ILE A 188 -6.60 7.32 2.06
CA ILE A 188 -6.79 8.36 3.07
C ILE A 188 -7.47 9.56 2.40
N GLY A 189 -8.74 9.79 2.76
CA GLY A 189 -9.52 10.90 2.21
C GLY A 189 -9.93 10.74 0.73
N HIS A 190 -9.45 9.70 0.05
CA HIS A 190 -9.74 9.43 -1.36
C HIS A 190 -10.10 7.97 -1.57
N ASP A 191 -11.00 7.72 -2.53
CA ASP A 191 -11.37 6.38 -2.95
C ASP A 191 -10.29 5.80 -3.89
N VAL A 192 -9.61 4.75 -3.41
CA VAL A 192 -8.59 4.03 -4.16
C VAL A 192 -9.11 2.72 -4.79
N THR A 193 -10.40 2.40 -4.62
CA THR A 193 -11.02 1.20 -5.22
C THR A 193 -10.97 1.20 -6.75
N ARG A 194 -10.84 2.38 -7.37
CA ARG A 194 -10.62 2.52 -8.81
C ARG A 194 -9.30 1.93 -9.32
N TYR A 195 -8.34 1.70 -8.42
CA TYR A 195 -7.03 1.13 -8.74
C TYR A 195 -6.87 -0.29 -8.20
N TYR A 196 -7.27 -0.52 -6.94
CA TYR A 196 -7.00 -1.75 -6.21
C TYR A 196 -8.28 -2.55 -5.99
N LYS A 197 -8.22 -3.87 -6.18
CA LYS A 197 -9.38 -4.76 -5.97
C LYS A 197 -9.75 -4.87 -4.49
N ARG A 198 -8.74 -4.87 -3.62
CA ARG A 198 -8.91 -4.91 -2.17
C ARG A 198 -8.50 -3.57 -1.61
N ALA A 199 -9.46 -2.76 -1.26
CA ALA A 199 -9.20 -1.42 -0.75
C ALA A 199 -10.15 -1.06 0.39
N VAL A 200 -9.62 -0.30 1.35
CA VAL A 200 -10.34 0.32 2.45
C VAL A 200 -10.13 1.83 2.35
N THR A 201 -11.18 2.61 2.54
CA THR A 201 -11.09 4.07 2.58
C THR A 201 -11.26 4.57 4.00
N ILE A 202 -10.31 5.37 4.47
CA ILE A 202 -10.33 6.04 5.77
C ILE A 202 -10.56 7.54 5.52
N VAL A 203 -11.66 8.06 6.02
CA VAL A 203 -12.00 9.49 5.86
C VAL A 203 -11.56 10.29 7.09
N ASP A 204 -11.60 9.69 8.29
CA ASP A 204 -11.29 10.37 9.54
C ASP A 204 -10.35 9.57 10.44
N ALA A 205 -9.54 10.31 11.23
CA ALA A 205 -8.64 9.73 12.22
C ALA A 205 -9.36 8.88 13.29
N GLU A 206 -10.62 9.17 13.55
CA GLU A 206 -11.44 8.40 14.49
C GLU A 206 -11.73 6.97 14.02
N GLN A 207 -11.66 6.72 12.71
CA GLN A 207 -11.82 5.39 12.10
C GLN A 207 -10.59 4.50 12.24
N LEU A 208 -9.45 5.05 12.68
CA LEU A 208 -8.16 4.34 12.74
C LEU A 208 -8.12 3.17 13.75
N GLY A 209 -8.92 3.19 14.79
CA GLY A 209 -8.83 2.17 15.86
C GLY A 209 -9.60 0.89 15.55
N GLY A 210 -10.92 0.97 15.55
CA GLY A 210 -11.79 -0.20 15.44
C GLY A 210 -12.22 -0.51 14.02
N THR A 211 -12.69 0.49 13.29
CA THR A 211 -13.29 0.29 11.95
C THR A 211 -12.27 -0.20 10.93
N MET A 212 -11.07 0.39 10.90
CA MET A 212 -10.00 -0.04 10.00
C MET A 212 -9.55 -1.46 10.28
N MET A 213 -9.36 -1.82 11.56
CA MET A 213 -8.93 -3.17 11.93
C MET A 213 -10.00 -4.21 11.60
N ASN A 214 -11.27 -3.89 11.79
CA ASN A 214 -12.37 -4.78 11.40
C ASN A 214 -12.45 -4.93 9.88
N GLN A 215 -12.39 -3.84 9.13
CA GLN A 215 -12.42 -3.89 7.66
C GLN A 215 -11.21 -4.65 7.09
N LEU A 216 -10.03 -4.53 7.68
CA LEU A 216 -8.87 -5.32 7.28
C LEU A 216 -9.05 -6.80 7.65
N ALA A 217 -9.62 -7.10 8.82
CA ALA A 217 -9.92 -8.48 9.21
C ALA A 217 -10.91 -9.11 8.24
N ASP A 218 -11.98 -8.41 7.87
CA ASP A 218 -12.98 -8.88 6.90
C ASP A 218 -12.33 -9.17 5.52
N LEU A 219 -11.47 -8.29 5.04
CA LEU A 219 -10.71 -8.51 3.80
C LEU A 219 -9.80 -9.75 3.85
N PHE A 220 -9.28 -10.11 5.02
CA PHE A 220 -8.46 -11.30 5.18
C PHE A 220 -9.29 -12.58 5.37
N ASP A 221 -10.48 -12.48 5.95
CA ASP A 221 -11.38 -13.62 6.19
C ASP A 221 -12.09 -14.06 4.89
N GLU A 222 -12.43 -13.13 3.98
CA GLU A 222 -13.02 -13.45 2.67
C GLU A 222 -12.14 -14.38 1.83
N ASP A 223 -10.81 -14.25 1.95
CA ASP A 223 -9.87 -15.12 1.25
C ASP A 223 -9.81 -16.54 1.80
N ASP A 224 -9.88 -16.70 3.10
CA ASP A 224 -9.94 -18.03 3.72
C ASP A 224 -11.21 -18.78 3.30
N ALA A 225 -12.30 -18.07 3.04
CA ALA A 225 -13.56 -18.66 2.56
C ALA A 225 -13.47 -19.08 1.07
N SER A 226 -12.77 -18.32 0.24
CA SER A 226 -12.60 -18.60 -1.20
C SER A 226 -11.60 -19.72 -1.48
N THR A 227 -10.67 -19.98 -0.56
CA THR A 227 -9.58 -20.97 -0.72
C THR A 227 -9.95 -22.35 -0.15
N ARG A 228 -11.10 -22.50 0.55
CA ARG A 228 -11.56 -23.78 1.09
C ARG A 228 -12.31 -24.57 0.02
N PRO A 229 -11.76 -25.68 -0.55
CA PRO A 229 -12.54 -26.54 -1.45
C PRO A 229 -13.71 -27.15 -0.70
N GLY A 230 -14.92 -26.83 -1.17
CA GLY A 230 -16.23 -27.39 -0.91
C GLY A 230 -16.42 -28.35 0.28
N ARG A 231 -16.74 -27.82 1.45
CA ARG A 231 -17.53 -28.62 2.40
C ARG A 231 -19.00 -28.61 1.94
N GLY A 232 -19.36 -29.68 1.22
CA GLY A 232 -20.70 -29.89 0.72
C GLY A 232 -21.74 -29.66 1.81
N VAL A 233 -22.69 -28.78 1.52
CA VAL A 233 -23.90 -28.56 2.29
C VAL A 233 -24.67 -29.88 2.30
N ARG A 234 -24.58 -30.65 3.37
CA ARG A 234 -25.48 -31.76 3.63
C ARG A 234 -26.89 -31.20 3.86
N ARG A 235 -27.66 -31.13 2.79
CA ARG A 235 -29.10 -30.90 2.83
C ARG A 235 -29.73 -31.98 3.71
N ARG A 236 -30.09 -31.63 4.94
CA ARG A 236 -30.98 -32.47 5.77
C ARG A 236 -32.31 -32.54 5.06
N LYS A 237 -32.63 -33.74 4.47
CA LYS A 237 -33.98 -34.11 4.08
C LYS A 237 -34.78 -34.32 5.33
N ASN A 238 -35.66 -33.37 5.66
CA ASN A 238 -36.72 -33.60 6.61
C ASN A 238 -37.74 -34.58 5.99
N GLY A 239 -37.69 -35.83 6.41
CA GLY A 239 -38.71 -36.82 6.09
C GLY A 239 -39.97 -36.54 6.88
N SER A 240 -40.97 -36.01 6.19
CA SER A 240 -42.33 -36.00 6.71
C SER A 240 -42.90 -37.43 6.66
N ARG A 241 -43.04 -38.07 7.82
CA ARG A 241 -43.90 -39.25 7.96
C ARG A 241 -45.32 -38.77 8.26
N LEU A 242 -46.15 -38.84 7.25
CA LEU A 242 -47.61 -38.91 7.41
C LEU A 242 -47.96 -40.31 7.90
N GLY A 243 -48.44 -40.40 9.14
CA GLY A 243 -49.13 -41.60 9.66
C GLY A 243 -50.62 -41.52 9.32
N LYS A 244 -51.08 -42.53 8.63
CA LYS A 244 -52.50 -42.88 8.50
C LYS A 244 -52.91 -43.68 9.69
N THR A 245 -53.97 -43.37 10.34
CA THR A 245 -55.24 -44.05 10.64
C THR A 245 -56.05 -43.18 11.56
#